data_08db44278689bf9dbb4e38ec879c16a8
#
_entry.id   08db44278689bf9dbb4e38ec879c16a8
#
_cell.length_a   1.000
_cell.length_b   1.000
_cell.length_c   1.000
_cell.angle_alpha   90.00
_cell.angle_beta   90.00
_cell.angle_gamma   90.00
#
_symmetry.space_group_name_H-M   'P 1'
#
loop_
_entity.id
_entity.type
_entity.pdbx_description
1 polymer ?
#
loop_
_entity_poly.entity_id
_entity_poly.type
_entity_poly.pdbx_seq_one_letter_code
_entity_poly.pdbx_strand_id
1 'polypeptide(L)'
;HLDKYNQEIRKMRTDGVDVLPILTKEDAANALNHKAATLLAIEEGGAIDGSLEALRCLYELGLRAMTLTWSNRNDIADGVNEECSGGGLTTFGRKVVQEMNRLGILVDVSHIAPAGFWDVINLSTKPIIATHSCAKGLCPHPRNLDDKQILAINENDGMIGVTYARQFLNQDINKACIDDVYRHIDYMLNLMGNDDHVGFGSDFDGTTLPHDMQGVQSYKEIVEYLQSKNYSDSTIEKLTHKNALNLLQKVL
;
A
#
# COMPACT_ATOMS: atom_id res chain seq x y z
N HIS A 1 -5.96 -8.77 -17.22
CA HIS A 1 -6.36 -7.85 -16.14
C HIS A 1 -6.34 -6.39 -16.57
N LEU A 2 -5.28 -5.89 -17.27
CA LEU A 2 -5.21 -4.51 -17.79
C LEU A 2 -6.39 -4.13 -18.68
N ASP A 3 -6.79 -5.02 -19.61
CA ASP A 3 -7.96 -4.79 -20.45
C ASP A 3 -9.24 -4.66 -19.63
N LYS A 4 -9.42 -5.48 -18.59
CA LYS A 4 -10.57 -5.37 -17.67
C LYS A 4 -10.57 -4.02 -16.95
N TYR A 5 -9.44 -3.55 -16.41
CA TYR A 5 -9.32 -2.22 -15.80
C TYR A 5 -9.77 -1.13 -16.79
N ASN A 6 -9.25 -1.15 -18.02
CA ASN A 6 -9.62 -0.16 -19.04
C ASN A 6 -11.10 -0.23 -19.43
N GLN A 7 -11.69 -1.43 -19.46
CA GLN A 7 -13.12 -1.61 -19.72
C GLN A 7 -13.97 -1.00 -18.59
N GLU A 8 -13.59 -1.22 -17.33
CA GLU A 8 -14.32 -0.65 -16.18
C GLU A 8 -14.23 0.89 -16.17
N ILE A 9 -13.06 1.48 -16.46
CA ILE A 9 -12.94 2.95 -16.59
C ILE A 9 -13.85 3.49 -17.70
N ARG A 10 -13.89 2.82 -18.86
CA ARG A 10 -14.79 3.21 -19.97
C ARG A 10 -16.25 3.11 -19.56
N LYS A 11 -16.62 2.03 -18.87
CA LYS A 11 -17.98 1.82 -18.37
C LYS A 11 -18.37 2.91 -17.37
N MET A 12 -17.54 3.19 -16.37
CA MET A 12 -17.80 4.27 -15.40
C MET A 12 -18.07 5.60 -16.12
N ARG A 13 -17.25 5.95 -17.12
CA ARG A 13 -17.43 7.18 -17.91
C ARG A 13 -18.72 7.16 -18.71
N THR A 14 -19.08 6.00 -19.29
CA THR A 14 -20.36 5.84 -20.02
C THR A 14 -21.56 6.00 -19.09
N ASP A 15 -21.43 5.53 -17.85
CA ASP A 15 -22.45 5.66 -16.80
C ASP A 15 -22.47 7.07 -16.16
N GLY A 16 -21.71 8.03 -16.71
CA GLY A 16 -21.68 9.43 -16.27
C GLY A 16 -20.83 9.67 -15.02
N VAL A 17 -19.99 8.71 -14.61
CA VAL A 17 -19.05 8.89 -13.50
C VAL A 17 -17.79 9.59 -14.02
N ASP A 18 -17.48 10.75 -13.46
CA ASP A 18 -16.22 11.46 -13.73
C ASP A 18 -15.09 10.76 -12.97
N VAL A 19 -14.30 9.94 -13.69
CA VAL A 19 -13.20 9.14 -13.16
C VAL A 19 -11.87 9.56 -13.77
N LEU A 20 -10.88 9.85 -12.89
CA LEU A 20 -9.51 10.23 -13.24
C LEU A 20 -8.55 9.05 -13.00
N PRO A 21 -7.94 8.42 -14.02
CA PRO A 21 -6.76 7.59 -13.85
C PRO A 21 -5.55 8.47 -13.45
N ILE A 22 -4.93 8.18 -12.33
CA ILE A 22 -3.76 8.92 -11.85
C ILE A 22 -2.52 8.37 -12.56
N LEU A 23 -1.94 9.17 -13.44
CA LEU A 23 -0.74 8.83 -14.21
C LEU A 23 0.43 9.78 -13.93
N THR A 24 0.15 10.96 -13.42
CA THR A 24 1.12 12.02 -13.15
C THR A 24 0.89 12.64 -11.78
N LYS A 25 1.88 13.39 -11.29
CA LYS A 25 1.73 14.16 -10.04
C LYS A 25 0.62 15.21 -10.14
N GLU A 26 0.39 15.77 -11.33
CA GLU A 26 -0.69 16.73 -11.60
C GLU A 26 -2.06 16.05 -11.47
N ASP A 27 -2.19 14.79 -11.94
CA ASP A 27 -3.41 14.01 -11.73
C ASP A 27 -3.65 13.76 -10.24
N ALA A 28 -2.60 13.39 -9.49
CA ALA A 28 -2.70 13.20 -8.04
C ALA A 28 -3.11 14.50 -7.32
N ALA A 29 -2.59 15.65 -7.73
CA ALA A 29 -2.95 16.97 -7.18
C ALA A 29 -4.42 17.33 -7.49
N ASN A 30 -4.95 16.89 -8.62
CA ASN A 30 -6.32 17.18 -9.06
C ASN A 30 -7.34 16.09 -8.69
N ALA A 31 -6.93 15.00 -8.06
CA ALA A 31 -7.78 13.82 -7.82
C ALA A 31 -9.11 14.14 -7.12
N LEU A 32 -9.10 15.06 -6.16
CA LEU A 32 -10.30 15.47 -5.41
C LEU A 32 -11.29 16.34 -6.21
N ASN A 33 -10.91 16.82 -7.39
CA ASN A 33 -11.80 17.54 -8.29
C ASN A 33 -12.69 16.60 -9.11
N HIS A 34 -12.46 15.29 -9.05
CA HIS A 34 -13.18 14.26 -9.76
C HIS A 34 -14.06 13.41 -8.84
N LYS A 35 -15.08 12.78 -9.38
CA LYS A 35 -15.98 11.90 -8.62
C LYS A 35 -15.27 10.66 -8.08
N ALA A 36 -14.31 10.16 -8.84
CA ALA A 36 -13.43 9.06 -8.47
C ALA A 36 -12.04 9.25 -9.08
N ALA A 37 -11.00 8.78 -8.40
CA ALA A 37 -9.66 8.67 -8.94
C ALA A 37 -9.15 7.24 -8.74
N THR A 38 -8.39 6.75 -9.71
CA THR A 38 -7.88 5.37 -9.69
C THR A 38 -6.40 5.34 -10.02
N LEU A 39 -5.67 4.44 -9.38
CA LEU A 39 -4.26 4.17 -9.69
C LEU A 39 -4.12 2.68 -10.02
N LEU A 40 -3.51 2.40 -11.17
CA LEU A 40 -3.23 1.03 -11.57
C LEU A 40 -2.00 0.52 -10.84
N ALA A 41 -2.18 -0.57 -10.11
CA ALA A 41 -1.11 -1.27 -9.40
C ALA A 41 -1.04 -2.75 -9.82
N ILE A 42 0.13 -3.35 -9.68
CA ILE A 42 0.32 -4.80 -9.76
C ILE A 42 0.79 -5.29 -8.40
N GLU A 43 0.07 -6.24 -7.84
CA GLU A 43 0.53 -7.02 -6.70
C GLU A 43 1.24 -8.29 -7.23
N GLU A 44 2.49 -8.50 -6.86
CA GLU A 44 3.39 -9.55 -7.35
C GLU A 44 4.24 -9.12 -8.56
N GLY A 45 5.44 -8.62 -8.29
CA GLY A 45 6.41 -8.19 -9.31
C GLY A 45 6.93 -9.30 -10.22
N GLY A 46 6.72 -10.57 -9.89
CA GLY A 46 6.96 -11.70 -10.80
C GLY A 46 6.22 -11.59 -12.12
N ALA A 47 5.19 -10.75 -12.19
CA ALA A 47 4.46 -10.45 -13.44
C ALA A 47 5.33 -9.84 -14.55
N ILE A 48 6.53 -9.28 -14.23
CA ILE A 48 7.47 -8.76 -15.24
C ILE A 48 8.41 -9.84 -15.81
N ASP A 49 8.35 -11.07 -15.29
CA ASP A 49 9.06 -12.26 -15.80
C ASP A 49 10.56 -12.00 -16.10
N GLY A 50 11.28 -11.41 -15.14
CA GLY A 50 12.71 -11.10 -15.25
C GLY A 50 13.07 -10.01 -16.28
N SER A 51 12.11 -9.20 -16.76
CA SER A 51 12.30 -8.23 -17.84
C SER A 51 12.01 -6.78 -17.41
N LEU A 52 13.04 -5.91 -17.47
CA LEU A 52 12.85 -4.47 -17.32
C LEU A 52 12.08 -3.86 -18.50
N GLU A 53 12.14 -4.48 -19.68
CA GLU A 53 11.36 -4.07 -20.86
C GLU A 53 9.89 -4.26 -20.59
N ALA A 54 9.49 -5.39 -19.96
CA ALA A 54 8.11 -5.63 -19.56
C ALA A 54 7.63 -4.57 -18.54
N LEU A 55 8.47 -4.21 -17.56
CA LEU A 55 8.16 -3.15 -16.60
C LEU A 55 7.89 -1.81 -17.31
N ARG A 56 8.74 -1.44 -18.29
CA ARG A 56 8.55 -0.21 -19.09
C ARG A 56 7.27 -0.24 -19.90
N CYS A 57 6.98 -1.37 -20.55
CA CYS A 57 5.71 -1.53 -21.27
C CYS A 57 4.48 -1.39 -20.36
N LEU A 58 4.54 -1.96 -19.15
CA LEU A 58 3.47 -1.82 -18.17
C LEU A 58 3.31 -0.37 -17.70
N TYR A 59 4.40 0.37 -17.53
CA TYR A 59 4.37 1.80 -17.23
C TYR A 59 3.66 2.61 -18.33
N GLU A 60 3.99 2.35 -19.61
CA GLU A 60 3.31 2.99 -20.74
C GLU A 60 1.80 2.64 -20.79
N LEU A 61 1.43 1.46 -20.30
CA LEU A 61 0.04 1.02 -20.16
C LEU A 61 -0.67 1.59 -18.91
N GLY A 62 0.02 2.40 -18.12
CA GLY A 62 -0.56 3.13 -16.98
C GLY A 62 -0.21 2.59 -15.59
N LEU A 63 0.67 1.59 -15.48
CA LEU A 63 1.14 1.11 -14.17
C LEU A 63 1.84 2.23 -13.39
N ARG A 64 1.45 2.45 -12.12
CA ARG A 64 2.06 3.46 -11.25
C ARG A 64 2.45 2.96 -9.86
N ALA A 65 2.12 1.72 -9.51
CA ALA A 65 2.63 1.06 -8.30
C ALA A 65 2.86 -0.42 -8.56
N MET A 66 3.83 -1.01 -7.90
CA MET A 66 4.09 -2.45 -7.97
C MET A 66 4.60 -2.97 -6.63
N THR A 67 3.93 -3.98 -6.10
CA THR A 67 4.40 -4.78 -4.97
C THR A 67 5.49 -5.73 -5.47
N LEU A 68 6.67 -5.67 -4.85
CA LEU A 68 7.86 -6.37 -5.36
C LEU A 68 7.72 -7.89 -5.34
N THR A 69 7.08 -8.42 -4.30
CA THR A 69 6.81 -9.85 -4.14
C THR A 69 5.39 -10.07 -3.63
N TRP A 70 4.81 -11.21 -3.88
CA TRP A 70 3.83 -11.77 -2.97
C TRP A 70 4.57 -12.52 -1.84
N SER A 71 3.93 -13.45 -1.16
CA SER A 71 4.54 -14.08 0.03
C SER A 71 5.68 -15.06 -0.26
N ASN A 72 5.85 -15.51 -1.50
CA ASN A 72 6.93 -16.40 -1.93
C ASN A 72 8.06 -15.63 -2.64
N ARG A 73 9.20 -16.31 -2.85
CA ARG A 73 10.32 -15.80 -3.66
C ARG A 73 9.91 -15.66 -5.12
N ASN A 74 10.40 -14.57 -5.75
CA ASN A 74 10.39 -14.39 -7.20
C ASN A 74 11.76 -13.92 -7.70
N ASP A 75 11.88 -13.49 -8.98
CA ASP A 75 13.13 -13.00 -9.55
C ASP A 75 13.63 -11.69 -8.93
N ILE A 76 12.77 -10.95 -8.20
CA ILE A 76 13.07 -9.65 -7.61
C ILE A 76 13.59 -9.80 -6.17
N ALA A 77 12.92 -10.58 -5.33
CA ALA A 77 13.26 -10.68 -3.91
C ALA A 77 12.64 -11.93 -3.25
N ASP A 78 13.00 -12.14 -2.00
CA ASP A 78 12.31 -13.06 -1.12
C ASP A 78 11.03 -12.41 -0.57
N GLY A 79 9.91 -13.14 -0.67
CA GLY A 79 8.70 -12.85 0.06
C GLY A 79 8.78 -13.36 1.51
N VAL A 80 7.82 -12.95 2.33
CA VAL A 80 7.82 -13.22 3.78
C VAL A 80 7.86 -14.71 4.15
N ASN A 81 7.36 -15.60 3.29
CA ASN A 81 7.45 -17.05 3.51
C ASN A 81 8.89 -17.58 3.43
N GLU A 82 9.80 -16.82 2.82
CA GLU A 82 11.21 -17.13 2.67
C GLU A 82 12.11 -16.38 3.69
N GLU A 83 11.52 -15.76 4.73
CA GLU A 83 12.25 -14.98 5.73
C GLU A 83 13.45 -15.75 6.32
N CYS A 84 13.30 -17.05 6.53
CA CYS A 84 14.37 -17.91 7.07
C CYS A 84 15.62 -18.01 6.17
N SER A 85 15.50 -17.67 4.87
CA SER A 85 16.64 -17.68 3.94
C SER A 85 17.63 -16.55 4.24
N GLY A 86 17.14 -15.45 4.85
CA GLY A 86 17.90 -14.21 5.04
C GLY A 86 18.19 -13.48 3.74
N GLY A 87 17.60 -13.91 2.60
CA GLY A 87 17.75 -13.26 1.30
C GLY A 87 16.96 -11.96 1.22
N GLY A 88 17.52 -10.99 0.47
CA GLY A 88 16.90 -9.69 0.20
C GLY A 88 16.61 -9.53 -1.30
N LEU A 89 16.87 -8.32 -1.82
CA LEU A 89 16.79 -8.06 -3.26
C LEU A 89 17.83 -8.87 -4.03
N THR A 90 17.40 -9.51 -5.09
CA THR A 90 18.32 -10.10 -6.08
C THR A 90 19.09 -9.01 -6.84
N THR A 91 20.11 -9.40 -7.62
CA THR A 91 20.78 -8.45 -8.53
C THR A 91 19.80 -7.84 -9.53
N PHE A 92 18.81 -8.61 -9.99
CA PHE A 92 17.74 -8.12 -10.85
C PHE A 92 16.79 -7.20 -10.07
N GLY A 93 16.38 -7.59 -8.86
CA GLY A 93 15.51 -6.78 -8.00
C GLY A 93 16.06 -5.39 -7.72
N ARG A 94 17.38 -5.25 -7.51
CA ARG A 94 18.03 -3.94 -7.38
C ARG A 94 17.84 -3.07 -8.63
N LYS A 95 17.96 -3.65 -9.82
CA LYS A 95 17.71 -2.93 -11.09
C LYS A 95 16.23 -2.56 -11.24
N VAL A 96 15.31 -3.43 -10.78
CA VAL A 96 13.87 -3.15 -10.79
C VAL A 96 13.56 -1.94 -9.91
N VAL A 97 14.03 -1.90 -8.66
CA VAL A 97 13.79 -0.76 -7.75
C VAL A 97 14.36 0.55 -8.35
N GLN A 98 15.57 0.51 -8.91
CA GLN A 98 16.17 1.67 -9.56
C GLN A 98 15.35 2.15 -10.76
N GLU A 99 14.88 1.22 -11.59
CA GLU A 99 14.03 1.56 -12.75
C GLU A 99 12.66 2.07 -12.35
N MET A 100 12.04 1.51 -11.31
CA MET A 100 10.79 2.03 -10.74
C MET A 100 10.96 3.47 -10.26
N ASN A 101 12.04 3.78 -9.54
CA ASN A 101 12.35 5.15 -9.11
C ASN A 101 12.54 6.09 -10.30
N ARG A 102 13.25 5.64 -11.37
CA ARG A 102 13.47 6.43 -12.59
C ARG A 102 12.16 6.76 -13.32
N LEU A 103 11.26 5.78 -13.38
CA LEU A 103 9.96 5.91 -14.08
C LEU A 103 8.91 6.65 -13.26
N GLY A 104 9.05 6.74 -11.94
CA GLY A 104 8.00 7.23 -11.06
C GLY A 104 6.94 6.15 -10.79
N ILE A 105 7.35 4.89 -10.65
CA ILE A 105 6.50 3.80 -10.18
C ILE A 105 6.71 3.66 -8.67
N LEU A 106 5.65 3.74 -7.89
CA LEU A 106 5.67 3.59 -6.44
C LEU A 106 6.09 2.17 -6.06
N VAL A 107 7.15 2.04 -5.28
CA VAL A 107 7.67 0.76 -4.78
C VAL A 107 6.86 0.35 -3.55
N ASP A 108 6.15 -0.77 -3.66
CA ASP A 108 5.39 -1.35 -2.55
C ASP A 108 6.17 -2.51 -1.92
N VAL A 109 6.37 -2.41 -0.60
CA VAL A 109 7.09 -3.39 0.22
C VAL A 109 6.18 -4.31 1.02
N SER A 110 4.87 -4.29 0.78
CA SER A 110 3.99 -5.31 1.32
C SER A 110 4.47 -6.69 0.85
N HIS A 111 4.33 -7.70 1.70
CA HIS A 111 4.76 -9.09 1.45
C HIS A 111 6.28 -9.37 1.40
N ILE A 112 7.15 -8.36 1.25
CA ILE A 112 8.58 -8.61 1.14
C ILE A 112 9.18 -9.14 2.47
N ALA A 113 10.17 -10.02 2.39
CA ALA A 113 10.92 -10.47 3.55
C ALA A 113 11.71 -9.30 4.19
N PRO A 114 11.98 -9.33 5.52
CA PRO A 114 12.66 -8.22 6.21
C PRO A 114 13.99 -7.81 5.59
N ALA A 115 14.80 -8.75 5.10
CA ALA A 115 16.07 -8.42 4.44
C ALA A 115 15.84 -7.60 3.16
N GLY A 116 14.83 -7.98 2.34
CA GLY A 116 14.43 -7.25 1.15
C GLY A 116 13.89 -5.84 1.48
N PHE A 117 13.12 -5.71 2.55
CA PHE A 117 12.66 -4.40 3.03
C PHE A 117 13.84 -3.45 3.29
N TRP A 118 14.85 -3.90 4.03
CA TRP A 118 16.02 -3.06 4.32
C TRP A 118 16.87 -2.77 3.09
N ASP A 119 16.96 -3.72 2.16
CA ASP A 119 17.60 -3.46 0.87
C ASP A 119 16.88 -2.35 0.08
N VAL A 120 15.53 -2.34 0.09
CA VAL A 120 14.72 -1.30 -0.58
C VAL A 120 14.91 0.05 0.10
N ILE A 121 14.82 0.13 1.45
CA ILE A 121 15.04 1.38 2.21
C ILE A 121 16.42 1.98 1.89
N ASN A 122 17.46 1.15 1.79
CA ASN A 122 18.82 1.62 1.51
C ASN A 122 19.05 2.00 0.03
N LEU A 123 18.23 1.50 -0.88
CA LEU A 123 18.42 1.68 -2.33
C LEU A 123 17.48 2.71 -2.94
N SER A 124 16.24 2.82 -2.44
CA SER A 124 15.23 3.69 -3.04
C SER A 124 15.61 5.16 -2.85
N THR A 125 15.51 5.91 -3.94
CA THR A 125 15.70 7.38 -3.96
C THR A 125 14.38 8.14 -3.90
N LYS A 126 13.27 7.41 -3.85
CA LYS A 126 11.90 7.93 -3.74
C LYS A 126 11.23 7.35 -2.51
N PRO A 127 10.23 8.03 -1.94
CA PRO A 127 9.39 7.45 -0.90
C PRO A 127 8.78 6.12 -1.33
N ILE A 128 8.64 5.18 -0.38
CA ILE A 128 8.06 3.87 -0.60
C ILE A 128 6.70 3.73 0.09
N ILE A 129 5.99 2.65 -0.20
CA ILE A 129 4.74 2.32 0.47
C ILE A 129 4.74 0.87 0.97
N ALA A 130 4.09 0.62 2.10
CA ALA A 130 3.51 -0.66 2.44
C ALA A 130 1.99 -0.51 2.25
N THR A 131 1.47 -0.94 1.10
CA THR A 131 0.06 -0.67 0.74
C THR A 131 -0.93 -1.31 1.70
N HIS A 132 -0.57 -2.46 2.30
CA HIS A 132 -1.44 -3.23 3.19
C HIS A 132 -0.64 -4.01 4.24
N SER A 133 -0.39 -3.38 5.39
CA SER A 133 0.35 -3.97 6.52
C SER A 133 -0.18 -3.46 7.85
N CYS A 134 0.07 -4.20 8.93
CA CYS A 134 -0.28 -3.83 10.30
C CYS A 134 0.97 -3.74 11.18
N ALA A 135 0.82 -3.41 12.47
CA ALA A 135 1.91 -3.34 13.43
C ALA A 135 2.18 -4.70 14.10
N LYS A 136 3.40 -5.21 14.00
CA LYS A 136 3.83 -6.48 14.60
C LYS A 136 3.77 -6.45 16.13
N GLY A 137 3.95 -5.25 16.73
CA GLY A 137 3.83 -5.04 18.17
C GLY A 137 2.44 -5.34 18.74
N LEU A 138 1.39 -5.24 17.94
CA LEU A 138 0.01 -5.58 18.35
C LEU A 138 -0.39 -6.99 17.92
N CYS A 139 -0.01 -7.41 16.71
CA CYS A 139 -0.27 -8.75 16.21
C CYS A 139 1.02 -9.32 15.59
N PRO A 140 1.69 -10.30 16.22
CA PRO A 140 3.00 -10.81 15.81
C PRO A 140 2.90 -11.75 14.60
N HIS A 141 2.33 -11.23 13.50
CA HIS A 141 2.24 -11.92 12.23
C HIS A 141 3.44 -11.57 11.33
N PRO A 142 4.02 -12.51 10.54
CA PRO A 142 5.16 -12.24 9.66
C PRO A 142 4.90 -11.13 8.64
N ARG A 143 3.66 -10.93 8.19
CA ARG A 143 3.23 -9.89 7.26
C ARG A 143 3.19 -8.49 7.88
N ASN A 144 3.25 -8.37 9.20
CA ASN A 144 3.19 -7.11 9.91
C ASN A 144 4.59 -6.51 10.07
N LEU A 145 4.64 -5.17 10.05
CA LEU A 145 5.86 -4.39 10.20
C LEU A 145 6.26 -4.29 11.67
N ASP A 146 7.53 -4.47 11.96
CA ASP A 146 8.07 -4.15 13.28
C ASP A 146 8.26 -2.62 13.44
N ASP A 147 8.53 -2.18 14.68
CA ASP A 147 8.65 -0.76 15.01
C ASP A 147 9.76 -0.07 14.21
N LYS A 148 10.88 -0.78 13.93
CA LYS A 148 11.99 -0.22 13.13
C LYS A 148 11.59 -0.03 11.68
N GLN A 149 10.83 -0.96 11.12
CA GLN A 149 10.32 -0.86 9.75
C GLN A 149 9.29 0.29 9.64
N ILE A 150 8.39 0.43 10.63
CA ILE A 150 7.42 1.53 10.70
C ILE A 150 8.15 2.87 10.74
N LEU A 151 9.15 3.03 11.61
CA LEU A 151 9.94 4.26 11.69
C LEU A 151 10.77 4.51 10.44
N ALA A 152 11.33 3.48 9.80
CA ALA A 152 12.08 3.63 8.56
C ALA A 152 11.21 4.11 7.40
N ILE A 153 9.94 3.68 7.31
CA ILE A 153 8.99 4.21 6.31
C ILE A 153 8.68 5.68 6.59
N ASN A 154 8.50 6.06 7.86
CA ASN A 154 8.31 7.47 8.25
C ASN A 154 9.54 8.33 7.87
N GLU A 155 10.75 7.88 8.17
CA GLU A 155 12.00 8.57 7.82
C GLU A 155 12.24 8.66 6.30
N ASN A 156 11.76 7.67 5.54
CA ASN A 156 11.80 7.66 4.08
C ASN A 156 10.73 8.58 3.44
N ASP A 157 9.90 9.25 4.24
CA ASP A 157 8.76 10.05 3.76
C ASP A 157 7.70 9.20 3.01
N GLY A 158 7.67 7.90 3.34
CA GLY A 158 6.77 6.90 2.78
C GLY A 158 5.40 6.83 3.46
N MET A 159 4.65 5.76 3.22
CA MET A 159 3.32 5.57 3.81
C MET A 159 3.04 4.10 4.12
N ILE A 160 2.23 3.86 5.15
CA ILE A 160 1.68 2.55 5.51
C ILE A 160 0.17 2.59 5.39
N GLY A 161 -0.39 1.74 4.53
CA GLY A 161 -1.82 1.44 4.50
C GLY A 161 -2.15 0.34 5.50
N VAL A 162 -2.99 0.62 6.48
CA VAL A 162 -3.42 -0.38 7.47
C VAL A 162 -4.42 -1.32 6.82
N THR A 163 -4.06 -2.61 6.73
CA THR A 163 -4.93 -3.63 6.13
C THR A 163 -6.05 -4.05 7.06
N TYR A 164 -7.14 -4.53 6.45
CA TYR A 164 -8.29 -5.08 7.19
C TYR A 164 -8.30 -6.62 7.20
N ALA A 165 -7.18 -7.23 6.84
CA ALA A 165 -6.98 -8.67 6.94
C ALA A 165 -7.02 -9.11 8.41
N ARG A 166 -8.11 -9.81 8.81
CA ARG A 166 -8.37 -10.16 10.20
C ARG A 166 -7.23 -10.89 10.91
N GLN A 167 -6.46 -11.71 10.16
CA GLN A 167 -5.31 -12.45 10.67
C GLN A 167 -4.10 -11.55 10.96
N PHE A 168 -4.05 -10.33 10.41
CA PHE A 168 -2.98 -9.37 10.67
C PHE A 168 -3.38 -8.35 11.75
N LEU A 169 -4.69 -8.21 12.00
CA LEU A 169 -5.24 -7.32 13.00
C LEU A 169 -5.24 -7.92 14.40
N ASN A 170 -5.60 -9.21 14.52
CA ASN A 170 -5.78 -9.84 15.82
C ASN A 170 -5.27 -11.29 15.80
N GLN A 171 -4.56 -11.70 16.86
CA GLN A 171 -4.09 -13.09 17.01
C GLN A 171 -5.26 -14.09 17.08
N ASP A 172 -6.38 -13.70 17.67
CA ASP A 172 -7.64 -14.45 17.58
C ASP A 172 -8.45 -13.89 16.41
N ILE A 173 -8.32 -14.52 15.26
CA ILE A 173 -8.95 -14.10 14.01
C ILE A 173 -10.48 -13.95 14.10
N ASN A 174 -11.12 -14.63 15.06
CA ASN A 174 -12.58 -14.54 15.25
C ASN A 174 -13.00 -13.31 16.06
N LYS A 175 -12.05 -12.65 16.71
CA LYS A 175 -12.28 -11.42 17.48
C LYS A 175 -11.90 -10.17 16.72
N ALA A 176 -11.25 -10.30 15.56
CA ALA A 176 -10.87 -9.15 14.75
C ALA A 176 -12.08 -8.28 14.42
N CYS A 177 -11.98 -6.96 14.67
CA CYS A 177 -13.05 -5.99 14.52
C CYS A 177 -12.51 -4.61 14.14
N ILE A 178 -13.41 -3.64 13.91
CA ILE A 178 -13.04 -2.25 13.59
C ILE A 178 -12.15 -1.62 14.68
N ASP A 179 -12.34 -1.97 15.97
CA ASP A 179 -11.46 -1.48 17.05
C ASP A 179 -10.00 -1.91 16.83
N ASP A 180 -9.74 -3.10 16.29
CA ASP A 180 -8.37 -3.50 15.98
C ASP A 180 -7.76 -2.66 14.85
N VAL A 181 -8.54 -2.29 13.81
CA VAL A 181 -8.09 -1.35 12.77
C VAL A 181 -7.67 -0.02 13.39
N TYR A 182 -8.53 0.54 14.24
CA TYR A 182 -8.22 1.76 14.99
C TYR A 182 -6.93 1.60 15.82
N ARG A 183 -6.79 0.51 16.58
CA ARG A 183 -5.61 0.28 17.43
C ARG A 183 -4.30 0.22 16.64
N HIS A 184 -4.32 -0.39 15.45
CA HIS A 184 -3.13 -0.40 14.58
C HIS A 184 -2.81 0.99 14.04
N ILE A 185 -3.82 1.78 13.64
CA ILE A 185 -3.63 3.17 13.23
C ILE A 185 -3.03 3.96 14.39
N ASP A 186 -3.69 3.95 15.57
CA ASP A 186 -3.28 4.70 16.74
C ASP A 186 -1.86 4.35 17.20
N TYR A 187 -1.50 3.06 17.17
CA TYR A 187 -0.15 2.58 17.48
C TYR A 187 0.89 3.19 16.55
N MET A 188 0.64 3.18 15.23
CA MET A 188 1.58 3.73 14.26
C MET A 188 1.72 5.24 14.38
N LEU A 189 0.62 5.98 14.56
CA LEU A 189 0.65 7.43 14.75
C LEU A 189 1.43 7.80 16.02
N ASN A 190 1.19 7.10 17.12
CA ASN A 190 1.91 7.33 18.38
C ASN A 190 3.40 7.01 18.26
N LEU A 191 3.75 5.92 17.56
CA LEU A 191 5.15 5.51 17.35
C LEU A 191 5.90 6.52 16.47
N MET A 192 5.29 7.01 15.39
CA MET A 192 5.86 7.99 14.48
C MET A 192 5.86 9.41 15.04
N GLY A 193 4.95 9.73 15.97
CA GLY A 193 4.77 11.07 16.53
C GLY A 193 4.11 12.07 15.57
N ASN A 194 3.50 11.60 14.49
CA ASN A 194 2.78 12.39 13.49
C ASN A 194 1.70 11.54 12.77
N ASP A 195 0.86 12.18 11.96
CA ASP A 195 -0.23 11.54 11.21
C ASP A 195 -0.08 11.63 9.67
N ASP A 196 1.16 11.84 9.17
CA ASP A 196 1.43 12.11 7.76
C ASP A 196 1.74 10.85 6.93
N HIS A 197 1.97 9.70 7.57
CA HIS A 197 2.51 8.50 6.93
C HIS A 197 1.65 7.24 7.09
N VAL A 198 0.41 7.38 7.54
CA VAL A 198 -0.54 6.28 7.71
C VAL A 198 -1.79 6.54 6.88
N GLY A 199 -2.41 5.48 6.38
CA GLY A 199 -3.66 5.54 5.66
C GLY A 199 -4.39 4.21 5.64
N PHE A 200 -5.49 4.14 4.90
CA PHE A 200 -6.27 2.92 4.73
C PHE A 200 -5.67 2.05 3.64
N GLY A 201 -5.39 0.79 3.95
CA GLY A 201 -4.81 -0.22 3.07
C GLY A 201 -5.66 -1.47 2.98
N SER A 202 -6.94 -1.32 2.88
CA SER A 202 -8.02 -2.29 3.07
C SER A 202 -7.75 -3.72 2.65
N ASP A 203 -7.14 -3.95 1.49
CA ASP A 203 -6.98 -5.26 0.87
C ASP A 203 -8.35 -5.92 0.56
N PHE A 204 -9.35 -5.12 0.15
CA PHE A 204 -10.66 -5.64 -0.27
C PHE A 204 -10.49 -6.61 -1.43
N ASP A 205 -11.32 -7.64 -1.44
CA ASP A 205 -11.31 -8.77 -2.38
C ASP A 205 -10.09 -9.71 -2.28
N GLY A 206 -9.00 -9.29 -1.62
CA GLY A 206 -7.79 -10.10 -1.38
C GLY A 206 -7.78 -10.83 -0.03
N THR A 207 -8.66 -10.43 0.91
CA THR A 207 -8.62 -10.97 2.28
C THR A 207 -9.98 -11.25 2.88
N THR A 208 -9.98 -11.88 4.06
CA THR A 208 -11.18 -12.02 4.88
C THR A 208 -11.24 -10.90 5.90
N LEU A 209 -12.32 -10.13 5.86
CA LEU A 209 -12.56 -8.98 6.71
C LEU A 209 -12.90 -9.36 8.16
N PRO A 210 -12.75 -8.44 9.13
CA PRO A 210 -13.33 -8.53 10.46
C PRO A 210 -14.83 -8.81 10.43
N HIS A 211 -15.36 -9.39 11.51
CA HIS A 211 -16.74 -9.85 11.55
C HIS A 211 -17.79 -8.72 11.49
N ASP A 212 -17.41 -7.50 11.85
CA ASP A 212 -18.24 -6.30 11.84
C ASP A 212 -18.01 -5.42 10.58
N MET A 213 -17.29 -5.91 9.58
CA MET A 213 -17.03 -5.22 8.32
C MET A 213 -17.63 -6.00 7.13
N GLN A 214 -18.13 -5.28 6.11
CA GLN A 214 -18.85 -5.87 4.98
C GLN A 214 -18.31 -5.47 3.59
N GLY A 215 -17.17 -4.81 3.52
CA GLY A 215 -16.57 -4.34 2.27
C GLY A 215 -16.42 -2.81 2.25
N VAL A 216 -16.48 -2.21 1.06
CA VAL A 216 -16.19 -0.78 0.86
C VAL A 216 -17.10 0.16 1.67
N GLN A 217 -18.33 -0.23 1.96
CA GLN A 217 -19.24 0.55 2.81
C GLN A 217 -18.69 0.72 4.24
N SER A 218 -17.86 -0.19 4.71
CA SER A 218 -17.24 -0.10 6.05
C SER A 218 -16.23 1.05 6.20
N TYR A 219 -15.83 1.70 5.12
CA TYR A 219 -15.06 2.94 5.23
C TYR A 219 -15.79 4.02 6.04
N LYS A 220 -17.10 4.15 5.85
CA LYS A 220 -17.91 5.10 6.62
C LYS A 220 -17.90 4.73 8.11
N GLU A 221 -18.07 3.45 8.42
CA GLU A 221 -18.06 2.93 9.78
C GLU A 221 -16.70 3.17 10.48
N ILE A 222 -15.59 2.97 9.77
CA ILE A 222 -14.24 3.26 10.29
C ILE A 222 -14.09 4.75 10.57
N VAL A 223 -14.53 5.63 9.67
CA VAL A 223 -14.46 7.08 9.85
C VAL A 223 -15.29 7.51 11.07
N GLU A 224 -16.52 7.04 11.20
CA GLU A 224 -17.38 7.29 12.36
C GLU A 224 -16.74 6.78 13.66
N TYR A 225 -16.06 5.62 13.60
CA TYR A 225 -15.35 5.06 14.73
C TYR A 225 -14.16 5.95 15.16
N LEU A 226 -13.34 6.43 14.21
CA LEU A 226 -12.24 7.36 14.47
C LEU A 226 -12.74 8.67 15.08
N GLN A 227 -13.86 9.21 14.59
CA GLN A 227 -14.51 10.39 15.18
C GLN A 227 -14.93 10.14 16.62
N SER A 228 -15.48 8.96 16.93
CA SER A 228 -15.84 8.56 18.29
C SER A 228 -14.64 8.47 19.25
N LYS A 229 -13.44 8.26 18.70
CA LYS A 229 -12.16 8.27 19.43
C LYS A 229 -11.51 9.66 19.50
N ASN A 230 -12.22 10.71 19.11
CA ASN A 230 -11.79 12.11 19.11
C ASN A 230 -10.65 12.44 18.14
N TYR A 231 -10.51 11.70 17.06
CA TYR A 231 -9.62 12.10 15.96
C TYR A 231 -10.16 13.36 15.29
N SER A 232 -9.26 14.31 15.00
CA SER A 232 -9.66 15.54 14.31
C SER A 232 -10.04 15.26 12.85
N ASP A 233 -10.92 16.09 12.28
CA ASP A 233 -11.26 15.99 10.85
C ASP A 233 -10.01 16.07 9.97
N SER A 234 -9.02 16.89 10.34
CA SER A 234 -7.74 16.99 9.61
C SER A 234 -6.98 15.66 9.61
N THR A 235 -6.89 14.97 10.75
CA THR A 235 -6.24 13.66 10.84
C THR A 235 -7.01 12.61 10.02
N ILE A 236 -8.35 12.64 10.09
CA ILE A 236 -9.19 11.72 9.31
C ILE A 236 -9.01 11.95 7.80
N GLU A 237 -8.95 13.19 7.34
CA GLU A 237 -8.66 13.51 5.93
C GLU A 237 -7.28 13.01 5.49
N LYS A 238 -6.27 13.10 6.35
CA LYS A 238 -4.94 12.53 6.10
C LYS A 238 -5.01 11.02 5.93
N LEU A 239 -5.62 10.32 6.89
CA LEU A 239 -5.74 8.85 6.87
C LEU A 239 -6.54 8.34 5.68
N THR A 240 -7.59 9.06 5.27
CA THR A 240 -8.50 8.62 4.21
C THR A 240 -7.97 8.88 2.80
N HIS A 241 -7.26 10.00 2.57
CA HIS A 241 -6.83 10.34 1.21
C HIS A 241 -5.59 11.25 1.11
N LYS A 242 -5.40 12.25 2.00
CA LYS A 242 -4.35 13.25 1.80
C LYS A 242 -2.96 12.65 1.80
N ASN A 243 -2.66 11.71 2.72
CA ASN A 243 -1.34 11.08 2.79
C ASN A 243 -1.02 10.30 1.52
N ALA A 244 -1.98 9.53 0.99
CA ALA A 244 -1.81 8.81 -0.27
C ALA A 244 -1.57 9.76 -1.46
N LEU A 245 -2.37 10.82 -1.57
CA LEU A 245 -2.20 11.81 -2.65
C LEU A 245 -0.88 12.56 -2.54
N ASN A 246 -0.44 12.93 -1.33
CA ASN A 246 0.86 13.56 -1.09
C ASN A 246 2.01 12.63 -1.49
N LEU A 247 1.93 11.35 -1.14
CA LEU A 247 2.92 10.34 -1.54
C LEU A 247 3.01 10.24 -3.07
N LEU A 248 1.86 10.14 -3.76
CA LEU A 248 1.82 10.04 -5.22
C LEU A 248 2.44 11.29 -5.89
N GLN A 249 2.19 12.49 -5.36
CA GLN A 249 2.80 13.72 -5.90
C GLN A 249 4.33 13.76 -5.75
N LYS A 250 4.90 13.04 -4.77
CA LYS A 250 6.35 12.96 -4.55
C LYS A 250 7.01 11.90 -5.45
N VAL A 251 6.27 10.85 -5.77
CA VAL A 251 6.82 9.69 -6.51
C VAL A 251 6.61 9.81 -8.01
N LEU A 252 5.41 10.19 -8.47
CA LEU A 252 5.09 10.34 -9.89
C LEU A 252 5.71 11.64 -10.47
#